data_0f146a05aa7a55b9fadd99804098e4aa
#
_entry.id   0f146a05aa7a55b9fadd99804098e4aa
#
_cell.length_a   1.000
_cell.length_b   1.000
_cell.length_c   1.000
_cell.angle_alpha   90.00
_cell.angle_beta   90.00
_cell.angle_gamma   90.00
#
_symmetry.space_group_name_H-M   'P 1'
#
loop_
_entity.id
_entity.type
_entity.pdbx_description
1 polymer ?
#
loop_
_entity_poly.entity_id
_entity_poly.type
_entity_poly.pdbx_seq_one_letter_code
_entity_poly.pdbx_strand_id
1 'polypeptide(L)'
;MSARLIEAYYAAFNDGDWAGMLACLTEDVAHDINQGPRETGREAFRAFLARMERCYRESVGELVVMVSADGHRAAAEFVIHGAYLTADEGLPPATGQSYVLPVGAFFELRESRIARVTNHYNLEDWLRQVRP
;
A
#
# COMPACT_ATOMS: atom_id res chain seq x y z
N MET A 1 -4.80 -0.56 20.02
CA MET A 1 -4.63 -1.94 19.51
C MET A 1 -4.66 -1.95 17.99
N SER A 2 -5.84 -1.71 17.40
CA SER A 2 -5.97 -1.74 15.94
C SER A 2 -5.15 -0.67 15.24
N ALA A 3 -5.09 0.55 15.80
CA ALA A 3 -4.27 1.61 15.20
C ALA A 3 -2.78 1.22 15.17
N ARG A 4 -2.28 0.56 16.21
CA ARG A 4 -0.88 0.12 16.26
C ARG A 4 -0.56 -0.92 15.18
N LEU A 5 -1.52 -1.78 14.85
CA LEU A 5 -1.35 -2.77 13.79
C LEU A 5 -1.13 -2.07 12.44
N ILE A 6 -1.96 -1.06 12.15
CA ILE A 6 -1.84 -0.29 10.90
C ILE A 6 -0.54 0.51 10.89
N GLU A 7 -0.19 1.12 12.02
CA GLU A 7 1.08 1.87 12.14
C GLU A 7 2.29 0.95 11.92
N ALA A 8 2.25 -0.26 12.49
CA ALA A 8 3.31 -1.25 12.31
C ALA A 8 3.43 -1.69 10.84
N TYR A 9 2.31 -1.85 10.17
CA TYR A 9 2.25 -2.21 8.76
C TYR A 9 2.98 -1.16 7.90
N TYR A 10 2.69 0.12 8.11
CA TYR A 10 3.34 1.19 7.34
C TYR A 10 4.78 1.45 7.79
N ALA A 11 5.12 1.22 9.06
CA ALA A 11 6.50 1.30 9.52
C ALA A 11 7.36 0.24 8.82
N ALA A 12 6.84 -0.99 8.71
CA ALA A 12 7.51 -2.06 7.96
C ALA A 12 7.68 -1.69 6.50
N PHE A 13 6.66 -1.09 5.89
CA PHE A 13 6.75 -0.60 4.51
C PHE A 13 7.90 0.38 4.35
N ASN A 14 7.99 1.37 5.23
CA ASN A 14 9.03 2.41 5.16
C ASN A 14 10.43 1.83 5.37
N ASP A 15 10.55 0.76 6.14
CA ASP A 15 11.83 0.10 6.41
C ASP A 15 12.21 -0.92 5.31
N GLY A 16 11.33 -1.15 4.35
CA GLY A 16 11.52 -2.21 3.36
C GLY A 16 11.44 -3.60 3.97
N ASP A 17 10.79 -3.73 5.11
CA ASP A 17 10.62 -4.98 5.85
C ASP A 17 9.36 -5.70 5.35
N TRP A 18 9.48 -6.36 4.21
CA TRP A 18 8.33 -7.04 3.59
C TRP A 18 7.83 -8.20 4.45
N ALA A 19 8.74 -8.92 5.10
CA ALA A 19 8.36 -9.98 6.03
C ALA A 19 7.51 -9.41 7.19
N GLY A 20 7.88 -8.25 7.71
CA GLY A 20 7.13 -7.56 8.77
C GLY A 20 5.73 -7.15 8.29
N MET A 21 5.62 -6.63 7.06
CA MET A 21 4.31 -6.31 6.49
C MET A 21 3.43 -7.56 6.38
N LEU A 22 3.99 -8.64 5.81
CA LEU A 22 3.25 -9.88 5.61
C LEU A 22 2.80 -10.50 6.93
N ALA A 23 3.60 -10.34 7.99
CA ALA A 23 3.24 -10.83 9.32
C ALA A 23 2.00 -10.12 9.90
N CYS A 24 1.70 -8.90 9.43
CA CYS A 24 0.49 -8.18 9.83
C CYS A 24 -0.78 -8.70 9.16
N LEU A 25 -0.67 -9.55 8.15
CA LEU A 25 -1.78 -9.97 7.30
C LEU A 25 -2.30 -11.36 7.67
N THR A 26 -3.60 -11.60 7.43
CA THR A 26 -4.13 -12.96 7.46
C THR A 26 -3.65 -13.73 6.23
N GLU A 27 -3.68 -15.07 6.28
CA GLU A 27 -3.27 -15.88 5.13
C GLU A 27 -4.15 -15.64 3.91
N ASP A 28 -5.42 -15.38 4.12
CA ASP A 28 -6.42 -15.16 3.07
C ASP A 28 -6.67 -13.69 2.78
N VAL A 29 -5.75 -12.81 3.10
CA VAL A 29 -5.92 -11.35 2.95
C VAL A 29 -6.44 -10.98 1.56
N ALA A 30 -7.42 -10.10 1.51
CA ALA A 30 -7.92 -9.52 0.27
C ALA A 30 -7.19 -8.21 -0.01
N HIS A 31 -6.70 -8.04 -1.21
CA HIS A 31 -5.95 -6.85 -1.61
C HIS A 31 -6.61 -6.22 -2.82
N ASP A 32 -7.14 -5.03 -2.65
CA ASP A 32 -7.77 -4.25 -3.71
C ASP A 32 -6.83 -3.10 -4.07
N ILE A 33 -6.26 -3.20 -5.27
CA ILE A 33 -5.26 -2.26 -5.75
C ILE A 33 -5.94 -1.27 -6.68
N ASN A 34 -6.31 -0.13 -6.17
CA ASN A 34 -6.92 1.01 -6.89
C ASN A 34 -7.84 0.57 -8.05
N GLN A 35 -7.35 0.50 -9.27
CA GLN A 35 -8.14 0.16 -10.46
C GLN A 35 -7.95 -1.27 -10.94
N GLY A 36 -7.25 -2.09 -10.19
CA GLY A 36 -7.01 -3.48 -10.53
C GLY A 36 -8.04 -4.43 -9.94
N PRO A 37 -8.02 -5.69 -10.34
CA PRO A 37 -8.87 -6.70 -9.74
C PRO A 37 -8.37 -7.04 -8.33
N ARG A 38 -9.29 -7.58 -7.50
CA ARG A 38 -8.92 -8.06 -6.17
C ARG A 38 -7.97 -9.25 -6.30
N GLU A 39 -6.89 -9.20 -5.54
CA GLU A 39 -6.00 -10.35 -5.34
C GLU A 39 -6.27 -10.93 -3.96
N THR A 40 -6.11 -12.24 -3.81
CA THR A 40 -6.39 -12.91 -2.55
C THR A 40 -5.19 -13.74 -2.12
N GLY A 41 -4.84 -13.66 -0.84
CA GLY A 41 -3.83 -14.48 -0.23
C GLY A 41 -2.50 -13.76 -0.02
N ARG A 42 -1.81 -14.22 1.02
CA ARG A 42 -0.52 -13.65 1.42
C ARG A 42 0.55 -13.84 0.35
N GLU A 43 0.52 -14.95 -0.39
CA GLU A 43 1.49 -15.18 -1.45
C GLU A 43 1.33 -14.21 -2.63
N ALA A 44 0.08 -13.89 -2.99
CA ALA A 44 -0.18 -12.86 -4.02
C ALA A 44 0.31 -11.49 -3.53
N PHE A 45 0.13 -11.21 -2.25
CA PHE A 45 0.60 -9.97 -1.66
C PHE A 45 2.13 -9.89 -1.68
N ARG A 46 2.80 -11.00 -1.39
CA ARG A 46 4.27 -11.10 -1.47
C ARG A 46 4.77 -10.78 -2.89
N ALA A 47 4.12 -11.37 -3.90
CA ALA A 47 4.48 -11.13 -5.30
C ALA A 47 4.28 -9.65 -5.68
N PHE A 48 3.19 -9.04 -5.18
CA PHE A 48 2.93 -7.61 -5.37
C PHE A 48 4.06 -6.76 -4.78
N LEU A 49 4.48 -7.05 -3.54
CA LEU A 49 5.55 -6.29 -2.89
C LEU A 49 6.88 -6.43 -3.65
N ALA A 50 7.19 -7.60 -4.18
CA ALA A 50 8.39 -7.82 -4.98
C ALA A 50 8.38 -6.95 -6.25
N ARG A 51 7.22 -6.86 -6.91
CA ARG A 51 7.07 -6.00 -8.09
C ARG A 51 7.21 -4.53 -7.72
N MET A 52 6.59 -4.12 -6.62
CA MET A 52 6.66 -2.73 -6.15
C MET A 52 8.11 -2.34 -5.81
N GLU A 53 8.84 -3.21 -5.15
CA GLU A 53 10.25 -2.95 -4.82
C GLU A 53 11.10 -2.75 -6.07
N ARG A 54 10.82 -3.52 -7.11
CA ARG A 54 11.56 -3.43 -8.38
C ARG A 54 11.25 -2.14 -9.13
N CYS A 55 9.99 -1.73 -9.16
CA CYS A 55 9.52 -0.63 -10.02
C CYS A 55 9.53 0.72 -9.32
N TYR A 56 9.40 0.75 -8.00
CA TYR A 56 9.20 1.99 -7.25
C TYR A 56 10.06 2.02 -6.00
N ARG A 57 10.40 3.23 -5.56
CA ARG A 57 10.94 3.44 -4.21
C ARG A 57 10.04 4.46 -3.55
N GLU A 58 9.30 4.04 -2.52
CA GLU A 58 8.27 4.86 -1.90
C GLU A 58 8.41 4.92 -0.39
N SER A 59 8.04 6.06 0.18
CA SER A 59 7.87 6.20 1.62
C SER A 59 6.52 6.79 1.94
N VAL A 60 5.96 6.40 3.06
CA VAL A 60 4.70 6.91 3.60
C VAL A 60 5.00 8.01 4.59
N GLY A 61 4.42 9.18 4.37
CA GLY A 61 4.50 10.31 5.29
C GLY A 61 3.12 10.79 5.69
N GLU A 62 3.05 11.61 6.72
CA GLU A 62 1.82 12.26 7.19
C GLU A 62 0.70 11.25 7.45
N LEU A 63 1.03 10.12 8.05
CA LEU A 63 0.09 9.03 8.28
C LEU A 63 -0.92 9.39 9.38
N VAL A 64 -2.21 9.28 9.05
CA VAL A 64 -3.30 9.39 10.01
C VAL A 64 -4.11 8.10 9.96
N VAL A 65 -4.29 7.45 11.11
CA VAL A 65 -5.01 6.19 11.22
C VAL A 65 -6.32 6.43 11.98
N MET A 66 -7.41 5.92 11.42
CA MET A 66 -8.74 5.99 12.00
C MET A 66 -9.25 4.56 12.20
N VAL A 67 -9.90 4.30 13.33
CA VAL A 67 -10.40 2.96 13.65
C VAL A 67 -11.88 3.06 14.00
N SER A 68 -12.69 2.12 13.49
CA SER A 68 -14.10 2.07 13.80
C SER A 68 -14.33 1.72 15.27
N ALA A 69 -15.51 2.09 15.79
CA ALA A 69 -15.83 1.90 17.20
C ALA A 69 -15.72 0.45 17.65
N ASP A 70 -16.06 -0.50 16.77
CA ASP A 70 -15.99 -1.93 17.08
C ASP A 70 -14.59 -2.54 16.89
N GLY A 71 -13.65 -1.78 16.34
CA GLY A 71 -12.28 -2.25 16.11
C GLY A 71 -12.11 -3.19 14.92
N HIS A 72 -13.15 -3.43 14.13
CA HIS A 72 -13.09 -4.37 13.00
C HIS A 72 -12.75 -3.72 11.68
N ARG A 73 -12.78 -2.41 11.60
CA ARG A 73 -12.43 -1.64 10.41
C ARG A 73 -11.47 -0.53 10.75
N ALA A 74 -10.60 -0.21 9.81
CA ALA A 74 -9.71 0.95 9.94
C ALA A 74 -9.58 1.65 8.60
N ALA A 75 -9.15 2.89 8.65
CA ALA A 75 -8.79 3.67 7.48
C ALA A 75 -7.49 4.40 7.77
N ALA A 76 -6.76 4.72 6.72
CA ALA A 76 -5.55 5.52 6.82
C ALA A 76 -5.52 6.52 5.68
N GLU A 77 -5.07 7.74 5.96
CA GLU A 77 -4.70 8.66 4.90
C GLU A 77 -3.24 9.03 5.08
N PHE A 78 -2.56 9.18 3.98
CA PHE A 78 -1.13 9.44 3.99
C PHE A 78 -0.69 10.01 2.65
N VAL A 79 0.57 10.42 2.58
CA VAL A 79 1.19 10.91 1.36
C VAL A 79 2.34 9.99 1.02
N ILE A 80 2.35 9.51 -0.21
CA ILE A 80 3.49 8.76 -0.75
C ILE A 80 4.47 9.75 -1.37
N HIS A 81 5.73 9.61 -0.98
CA HIS A 81 6.86 10.27 -1.65
C HIS A 81 7.61 9.18 -2.37
N GLY A 82 7.67 9.24 -3.70
CA GLY A 82 8.19 8.13 -4.46
C GLY A 82 9.07 8.51 -5.63
N ALA A 83 9.73 7.49 -6.17
CA ALA A 83 10.49 7.57 -7.40
C ALA A 83 10.15 6.34 -8.26
N TYR A 84 9.97 6.57 -9.55
CA TYR A 84 9.62 5.55 -10.52
C TYR A 84 10.91 5.05 -11.16
N LEU A 85 11.34 3.84 -10.80
CA LEU A 85 12.68 3.33 -11.09
C LEU A 85 12.75 2.44 -12.33
N THR A 86 11.78 1.53 -12.46
CA THR A 86 11.71 0.56 -13.55
C THR A 86 10.27 0.55 -14.05
N ALA A 87 10.08 0.55 -15.37
CA ALA A 87 8.76 0.62 -15.96
C ALA A 87 7.88 -0.54 -15.49
N ASP A 88 6.70 -0.21 -14.97
CA ASP A 88 5.69 -1.18 -14.61
C ASP A 88 4.80 -1.44 -15.83
N GLU A 89 4.26 -2.64 -15.91
CA GLU A 89 3.49 -3.08 -17.07
C GLU A 89 2.28 -2.17 -17.34
N GLY A 90 2.14 -1.73 -18.58
CA GLY A 90 1.03 -0.88 -18.99
C GLY A 90 1.15 0.58 -18.60
N LEU A 91 2.29 0.99 -18.01
CA LEU A 91 2.52 2.35 -17.54
C LEU A 91 3.64 3.02 -18.34
N PRO A 92 3.81 4.36 -18.20
CA PRO A 92 4.86 5.07 -18.95
C PRO A 92 6.27 4.55 -18.67
N PRO A 93 7.25 4.93 -19.51
CA PRO A 93 8.65 4.61 -19.24
C PRO A 93 9.10 5.21 -17.91
N ALA A 94 10.02 4.51 -17.22
CA ALA A 94 10.58 4.95 -15.95
C ALA A 94 11.99 5.51 -16.16
N THR A 95 12.22 6.69 -15.60
CA THR A 95 13.53 7.39 -15.68
C THR A 95 13.95 7.95 -14.32
N GLY A 96 13.39 7.42 -13.22
CA GLY A 96 13.65 7.93 -11.89
C GLY A 96 12.78 9.11 -11.50
N GLN A 97 11.67 9.33 -12.19
CA GLN A 97 10.77 10.46 -11.93
C GLN A 97 10.27 10.44 -10.49
N SER A 98 10.35 11.59 -9.83
CA SER A 98 9.81 11.76 -8.48
C SER A 98 8.33 12.09 -8.53
N TYR A 99 7.59 11.66 -7.53
CA TYR A 99 6.17 12.00 -7.40
C TYR A 99 5.76 12.09 -5.94
N VAL A 100 4.69 12.84 -5.71
CA VAL A 100 4.05 12.98 -4.40
C VAL A 100 2.57 12.69 -4.63
N LEU A 101 2.03 11.74 -3.86
CA LEU A 101 0.69 11.23 -4.14
C LEU A 101 -0.10 11.02 -2.85
N PRO A 102 -1.22 11.75 -2.66
CA PRO A 102 -2.13 11.47 -1.55
C PRO A 102 -2.83 10.12 -1.75
N VAL A 103 -2.96 9.36 -0.68
CA VAL A 103 -3.54 8.02 -0.72
C VAL A 103 -4.50 7.82 0.45
N GLY A 104 -5.59 7.12 0.19
CA GLY A 104 -6.50 6.62 1.22
C GLY A 104 -6.53 5.09 1.18
N ALA A 105 -6.55 4.46 2.34
CA ALA A 105 -6.61 3.02 2.43
C ALA A 105 -7.66 2.61 3.44
N PHE A 106 -8.34 1.48 3.16
CA PHE A 106 -9.35 0.91 4.05
C PHE A 106 -8.98 -0.53 4.39
N PHE A 107 -9.26 -0.91 5.63
CA PHE A 107 -8.83 -2.19 6.16
C PHE A 107 -9.97 -2.91 6.85
N GLU A 108 -10.01 -4.23 6.70
CA GLU A 108 -10.76 -5.10 7.59
C GLU A 108 -9.78 -5.80 8.51
N LEU A 109 -10.13 -5.89 9.79
CA LEU A 109 -9.28 -6.45 10.83
C LEU A 109 -9.95 -7.71 11.40
N ARG A 110 -9.17 -8.77 11.57
CA ARG A 110 -9.65 -10.05 12.09
C ARG A 110 -8.54 -10.70 12.88
N GLU A 111 -8.84 -11.08 14.12
CA GLU A 111 -7.89 -11.78 15.01
C GLU A 111 -6.53 -11.08 15.10
N SER A 112 -6.57 -9.75 15.30
CA SER A 112 -5.38 -8.92 15.45
C SER A 112 -4.50 -8.89 14.22
N ARG A 113 -5.08 -9.13 13.02
CA ARG A 113 -4.40 -9.07 11.73
C ARG A 113 -5.26 -8.36 10.71
N ILE A 114 -4.63 -7.95 9.64
CA ILE A 114 -5.29 -7.28 8.52
C ILE A 114 -5.83 -8.35 7.56
N ALA A 115 -7.15 -8.38 7.37
CA ALA A 115 -7.79 -9.33 6.48
C ALA A 115 -8.13 -8.72 5.11
N ARG A 116 -8.13 -7.40 4.99
CA ARG A 116 -8.32 -6.70 3.71
C ARG A 116 -7.55 -5.39 3.72
N VAL A 117 -6.91 -5.10 2.60
CA VAL A 117 -6.30 -3.80 2.31
C VAL A 117 -6.89 -3.31 1.01
N THR A 118 -7.52 -2.14 1.02
CA THR A 118 -8.07 -1.51 -0.19
C THR A 118 -7.44 -0.13 -0.32
N ASN A 119 -6.72 0.10 -1.42
CA ASN A 119 -6.03 1.36 -1.68
C ASN A 119 -6.75 2.18 -2.73
N HIS A 120 -6.86 3.48 -2.48
CA HIS A 120 -7.39 4.44 -3.43
C HIS A 120 -6.43 5.61 -3.60
N TYR A 121 -6.11 5.92 -4.84
CA TYR A 121 -5.34 7.10 -5.18
C TYR A 121 -5.73 7.59 -6.57
N ASN A 122 -5.35 8.81 -6.89
CA ASN A 122 -5.67 9.41 -8.18
C ASN A 122 -4.61 9.00 -9.21
N LEU A 123 -4.91 8.00 -10.00
CA LEU A 123 -4.00 7.50 -11.03
C LEU A 123 -3.67 8.57 -12.07
N GLU A 124 -4.64 9.40 -12.46
CA GLU A 124 -4.40 10.47 -13.42
C GLU A 124 -3.40 11.49 -12.89
N ASP A 125 -3.44 11.78 -11.59
CA ASP A 125 -2.48 12.67 -10.96
C ASP A 125 -1.06 12.07 -11.02
N TRP A 126 -0.93 10.77 -10.70
CA TRP A 126 0.35 10.07 -10.80
C TRP A 126 0.87 10.10 -12.24
N LEU A 127 0.02 9.80 -13.21
CA LEU A 127 0.39 9.80 -14.62
C LEU A 127 0.88 11.18 -15.06
N ARG A 128 0.22 12.27 -14.64
CA ARG A 128 0.67 13.63 -14.95
C ARG A 128 2.07 13.91 -14.42
N GLN A 129 2.40 13.37 -13.25
CA GLN A 129 3.70 13.61 -12.63
C GLN A 129 4.83 12.83 -13.29
N VAL A 130 4.56 11.65 -13.86
CA VAL A 130 5.61 10.77 -14.38
C VAL A 130 5.71 10.77 -15.91
N ARG A 131 4.72 11.24 -16.63
CA ARG A 131 4.77 11.32 -18.10
C ARG A 131 5.90 12.24 -18.56
N PRO A 132 6.55 11.90 -19.70
CA PRO A 132 7.60 12.74 -20.27
C PRO A 132 7.08 14.12 -20.68
#